data_bd96879f6d829558854ae5cf84a9b805
#
_entry.id   bd96879f6d829558854ae5cf84a9b805
#
_cell.length_a   1.000
_cell.length_b   1.000
_cell.length_c   1.000
_cell.angle_alpha   90.00
_cell.angle_beta   90.00
_cell.angle_gamma   90.00
#
_symmetry.space_group_name_H-M   'P 1'
#
loop_
_entity.id
_entity.type
_entity.pdbx_description
1 polymer ?
#
loop_
_entity_poly.entity_id
_entity_poly.type
_entity_poly.pdbx_seq_one_letter_code
_entity_poly.pdbx_strand_id
1 'polypeptide(L)'
;IGEILRRVTGETLGQYFSRKIAKPLGLEFYIGLPDEKFENVTDIQPIIFSKFIKMMVPLIQAIPKSLLTHDLAFAKDFKNPQTISGSAFSNPDFEFEIPFRPNSKQWRKAEIPAANGHSDARSISKLYGILANGGSRDGIHVLDKKTIEQARQTSSEGKDLVLGNLNTRFGHGFMLGSKHISMGPNREAFGHGGAG
;
A
#
# COMPACT_ATOMS: atom_id res chain seq x y z
N ILE A 1 3.00 12.85 -6.15
CA ILE A 1 3.90 13.25 -5.04
C ILE A 1 5.34 12.98 -5.41
N GLY A 2 5.73 11.77 -5.87
CA GLY A 2 7.10 11.44 -6.24
C GLY A 2 7.72 12.40 -7.26
N GLU A 3 6.98 12.79 -8.31
CA GLU A 3 7.43 13.76 -9.31
C GLU A 3 7.59 15.17 -8.73
N ILE A 4 6.72 15.59 -7.82
CA ILE A 4 6.87 16.89 -7.13
C ILE A 4 8.15 16.89 -6.30
N LEU A 5 8.38 15.82 -5.53
CA LEU A 5 9.62 15.67 -4.74
C LEU A 5 10.85 15.74 -5.64
N ARG A 6 10.83 15.01 -6.76
CA ARG A 6 11.96 15.02 -7.72
C ARG A 6 12.25 16.42 -8.27
N ARG A 7 11.22 17.20 -8.58
CA ARG A 7 11.40 18.60 -9.07
C ARG A 7 11.94 19.53 -8.01
N VAL A 8 11.57 19.32 -6.75
CA VAL A 8 12.00 20.18 -5.63
C VAL A 8 13.40 19.82 -5.14
N THR A 9 13.74 18.54 -5.13
CA THR A 9 14.98 18.04 -4.52
C THR A 9 16.05 17.59 -5.51
N GLY A 10 15.68 17.35 -6.76
CA GLY A 10 16.53 16.70 -7.77
C GLY A 10 16.71 15.20 -7.58
N GLU A 11 16.12 14.60 -6.55
CA GLU A 11 16.24 13.19 -6.22
C GLU A 11 14.93 12.43 -6.52
N THR A 12 15.05 11.15 -6.86
CA THR A 12 13.89 10.26 -6.89
C THR A 12 13.38 10.01 -5.46
N LEU A 13 12.16 9.49 -5.32
CA LEU A 13 11.62 9.19 -3.99
C LEU A 13 12.46 8.13 -3.26
N GLY A 14 12.90 7.09 -3.98
CA GLY A 14 13.74 6.04 -3.41
C GLY A 14 15.09 6.58 -2.93
N GLN A 15 15.74 7.42 -3.72
CA GLN A 15 16.98 8.08 -3.34
C GLN A 15 16.82 8.98 -2.11
N TYR A 16 15.80 9.83 -2.12
CA TYR A 16 15.50 10.73 -1.00
C TYR A 16 15.18 9.95 0.28
N PHE A 17 14.30 8.96 0.20
CA PHE A 17 13.93 8.11 1.33
C PHE A 17 15.15 7.34 1.88
N SER A 18 15.95 6.76 1.02
CA SER A 18 17.18 6.06 1.41
C SER A 18 18.12 6.99 2.17
N ARG A 19 18.40 8.18 1.63
CA ARG A 19 19.35 9.13 2.22
C ARG A 19 18.85 9.75 3.52
N LYS A 20 17.57 10.16 3.54
CA LYS A 20 17.00 10.91 4.66
C LYS A 20 16.46 10.05 5.79
N ILE A 21 16.02 8.82 5.49
CA ILE A 21 15.30 7.98 6.44
C ILE A 21 15.95 6.62 6.59
N ALA A 22 16.04 5.82 5.52
CA ALA A 22 16.42 4.42 5.66
C ALA A 22 17.87 4.25 6.16
N LYS A 23 18.85 4.89 5.52
CA LYS A 23 20.26 4.79 5.93
C LYS A 23 20.53 5.32 7.34
N PRO A 24 20.09 6.55 7.72
CA PRO A 24 20.30 7.05 9.07
C PRO A 24 19.70 6.16 10.17
N LEU A 25 18.56 5.52 9.87
CA LEU A 25 17.87 4.63 10.79
C LEU A 25 18.33 3.17 10.71
N GLY A 26 19.21 2.82 9.77
CA GLY A 26 19.63 1.44 9.52
C GLY A 26 18.45 0.54 9.15
N LEU A 27 17.57 1.00 8.24
CA LEU A 27 16.42 0.23 7.77
C LEU A 27 16.76 -0.50 6.47
N GLU A 28 16.38 -1.76 6.40
CA GLU A 28 16.26 -2.50 5.15
C GLU A 28 14.92 -2.15 4.51
N PHE A 29 14.86 -0.97 3.87
CA PHE A 29 13.65 -0.48 3.23
C PHE A 29 14.00 0.25 1.93
N TYR A 30 13.43 -0.20 0.83
CA TYR A 30 13.73 0.25 -0.52
C TYR A 30 12.46 0.60 -1.28
N ILE A 31 12.48 1.72 -1.99
CA ILE A 31 11.49 2.10 -3.01
C ILE A 31 12.25 2.12 -4.33
N GLY A 32 12.01 1.10 -5.17
CA GLY A 32 12.96 0.70 -6.21
C GLY A 32 14.09 -0.16 -5.63
N LEU A 33 13.97 -1.47 -5.79
CA LEU A 33 14.92 -2.43 -5.22
C LEU A 33 16.26 -2.39 -5.96
N PRO A 34 17.39 -2.18 -5.29
CA PRO A 34 18.71 -2.25 -5.92
C PRO A 34 19.10 -3.69 -6.30
N ASP A 35 19.91 -3.85 -7.34
CA ASP A 35 20.24 -5.16 -7.91
C ASP A 35 20.85 -6.13 -6.89
N GLU A 36 21.68 -5.66 -6.01
CA GLU A 36 22.35 -6.45 -4.98
C GLU A 36 21.41 -6.99 -3.88
N LYS A 37 20.16 -6.53 -3.86
CA LYS A 37 19.16 -6.96 -2.88
C LYS A 37 18.15 -7.97 -3.43
N PHE A 38 18.22 -8.29 -4.73
CA PHE A 38 17.22 -9.18 -5.36
C PHE A 38 17.17 -10.57 -4.73
N GLU A 39 18.31 -11.13 -4.36
CA GLU A 39 18.37 -12.45 -3.75
C GLU A 39 17.80 -12.50 -2.34
N ASN A 40 17.66 -11.35 -1.69
CA ASN A 40 17.12 -11.25 -0.33
C ASN A 40 15.60 -11.07 -0.28
N VAL A 41 14.95 -10.95 -1.45
CA VAL A 41 13.51 -10.69 -1.53
C VAL A 41 12.75 -11.95 -1.91
N THR A 42 11.82 -12.33 -1.05
CA THR A 42 10.90 -13.44 -1.31
C THR A 42 9.85 -13.04 -2.35
N ASP A 43 9.47 -13.99 -3.20
CA ASP A 43 8.37 -13.81 -4.12
C ASP A 43 7.04 -13.70 -3.39
N ILE A 44 6.22 -12.74 -3.80
CA ILE A 44 4.83 -12.65 -3.38
C ILE A 44 4.08 -13.83 -3.99
N GLN A 45 3.39 -14.60 -3.15
CA GLN A 45 2.54 -15.69 -3.63
C GLN A 45 1.19 -15.11 -4.08
N PRO A 46 0.84 -15.21 -5.38
CA PRO A 46 -0.47 -14.76 -5.82
C PRO A 46 -1.56 -15.59 -5.16
N ILE A 47 -2.69 -14.97 -4.86
CA ILE A 47 -3.87 -15.72 -4.40
C ILE A 47 -4.33 -16.61 -5.55
N ILE A 48 -3.94 -17.88 -5.50
CA ILE A 48 -4.39 -18.88 -6.46
C ILE A 48 -5.82 -19.26 -6.08
N PHE A 49 -6.77 -18.64 -6.75
CA PHE A 49 -8.14 -19.11 -6.66
C PHE A 49 -8.22 -20.56 -7.13
N SER A 50 -8.78 -21.43 -6.31
CA SER A 50 -8.97 -22.83 -6.66
C SER A 50 -9.71 -22.94 -8.01
N LYS A 51 -9.51 -24.05 -8.73
CA LYS A 51 -10.23 -24.31 -9.99
C LYS A 51 -11.75 -24.15 -9.83
N PHE A 52 -12.26 -24.50 -8.65
CA PHE A 52 -13.67 -24.31 -8.28
C PHE A 52 -14.09 -22.84 -8.30
N ILE A 53 -13.30 -21.95 -7.68
CA ILE A 53 -13.59 -20.50 -7.68
C ILE A 53 -13.51 -19.94 -9.10
N LYS A 54 -12.51 -20.36 -9.91
CA LYS A 54 -12.42 -19.95 -11.31
C LYS A 54 -13.67 -20.37 -12.12
N MET A 55 -14.19 -21.55 -11.87
CA MET A 55 -15.43 -22.05 -12.49
C MET A 55 -16.66 -21.25 -12.05
N MET A 56 -16.68 -20.76 -10.80
CA MET A 56 -17.79 -19.96 -10.26
C MET A 56 -17.78 -18.49 -10.71
N VAL A 57 -16.69 -18.00 -11.29
CA VAL A 57 -16.57 -16.57 -11.72
C VAL A 57 -17.70 -16.16 -12.68
N PRO A 58 -18.08 -16.93 -13.73
CA PRO A 58 -19.18 -16.53 -14.61
C PRO A 58 -20.52 -16.41 -13.87
N LEU A 59 -20.78 -17.31 -12.92
CA LEU A 59 -21.98 -17.27 -12.10
C LEU A 59 -21.99 -16.02 -11.20
N ILE A 60 -20.89 -15.71 -10.54
CA ILE A 60 -20.72 -14.50 -9.72
C ILE A 60 -20.92 -13.24 -10.58
N GLN A 61 -20.43 -13.25 -11.81
CA GLN A 61 -20.63 -12.13 -12.74
C GLN A 61 -22.12 -11.89 -13.11
N ALA A 62 -22.92 -12.93 -13.13
CA ALA A 62 -24.37 -12.83 -13.39
C ALA A 62 -25.19 -12.33 -12.19
N ILE A 63 -24.70 -12.47 -10.96
CA ILE A 63 -25.42 -12.06 -9.75
C ILE A 63 -25.40 -10.53 -9.62
N PRO A 64 -26.53 -9.86 -9.34
CA PRO A 64 -26.57 -8.43 -9.02
C PRO A 64 -25.66 -8.09 -7.83
N LYS A 65 -24.92 -6.98 -7.90
CA LYS A 65 -23.97 -6.57 -6.84
C LYS A 65 -24.64 -6.42 -5.46
N SER A 66 -25.90 -5.99 -5.44
CA SER A 66 -26.68 -5.85 -4.20
C SER A 66 -26.88 -7.14 -3.41
N LEU A 67 -26.72 -8.29 -4.07
CA LEU A 67 -26.84 -9.62 -3.47
C LEU A 67 -25.50 -10.27 -3.14
N LEU A 68 -24.39 -9.62 -3.47
CA LEU A 68 -23.03 -10.09 -3.20
C LEU A 68 -22.50 -9.54 -1.87
N THR A 69 -21.65 -10.32 -1.20
CA THR A 69 -20.82 -9.78 -0.12
C THR A 69 -19.88 -8.69 -0.66
N HIS A 70 -19.39 -7.82 0.22
CA HIS A 70 -18.46 -6.75 -0.15
C HIS A 70 -17.28 -7.29 -0.98
N ASP A 71 -16.63 -8.37 -0.53
CA ASP A 71 -15.44 -8.92 -1.18
C ASP A 71 -15.74 -9.47 -2.58
N LEU A 72 -16.88 -10.12 -2.77
CA LEU A 72 -17.30 -10.63 -4.08
C LEU A 72 -17.70 -9.48 -5.03
N ALA A 73 -18.36 -8.45 -4.50
CA ALA A 73 -18.71 -7.27 -5.26
C ALA A 73 -17.44 -6.49 -5.70
N PHE A 74 -16.48 -6.36 -4.80
CA PHE A 74 -15.17 -5.76 -5.10
C PHE A 74 -14.40 -6.59 -6.15
N ALA A 75 -14.31 -7.91 -5.99
CA ALA A 75 -13.66 -8.79 -6.95
C ALA A 75 -14.29 -8.73 -8.35
N LYS A 76 -15.60 -8.55 -8.42
CA LYS A 76 -16.32 -8.31 -9.68
C LYS A 76 -15.94 -7.01 -10.33
N ASP A 77 -15.84 -5.93 -9.56
CA ASP A 77 -15.45 -4.59 -10.05
C ASP A 77 -13.97 -4.52 -10.43
N PHE A 78 -13.11 -5.12 -9.63
CA PHE A 78 -11.66 -5.12 -9.83
C PHE A 78 -11.24 -5.64 -11.22
N LYS A 79 -11.96 -6.64 -11.76
CA LYS A 79 -11.70 -7.19 -13.08
C LYS A 79 -12.37 -6.44 -14.24
N ASN A 80 -13.19 -5.43 -13.93
CA ASN A 80 -13.91 -4.68 -14.96
C ASN A 80 -13.27 -3.28 -15.12
N PRO A 81 -12.54 -3.04 -16.24
CA PRO A 81 -11.87 -1.75 -16.47
C PRO A 81 -12.82 -0.56 -16.61
N GLN A 82 -14.13 -0.80 -16.75
CA GLN A 82 -15.16 0.25 -16.79
C GLN A 82 -15.57 0.72 -15.39
N THR A 83 -15.16 0.04 -14.34
CA THR A 83 -15.40 0.46 -12.96
C THR A 83 -14.24 1.30 -12.42
N ILE A 84 -14.49 2.08 -11.37
CA ILE A 84 -13.44 2.88 -10.71
C ILE A 84 -12.38 1.95 -10.13
N SER A 85 -12.77 0.87 -9.45
CA SER A 85 -11.84 -0.14 -8.91
C SER A 85 -10.99 -0.76 -10.01
N GLY A 86 -11.60 -1.28 -11.07
CA GLY A 86 -10.88 -1.89 -12.18
C GLY A 86 -9.94 -0.92 -12.88
N SER A 87 -10.40 0.30 -13.17
CA SER A 87 -9.57 1.33 -13.78
C SER A 87 -8.38 1.73 -12.89
N ALA A 88 -8.58 1.85 -11.57
CA ALA A 88 -7.52 2.22 -10.64
C ALA A 88 -6.41 1.17 -10.56
N PHE A 89 -6.74 -0.13 -10.72
CA PHE A 89 -5.79 -1.24 -10.60
C PHE A 89 -5.32 -1.81 -11.94
N SER A 90 -5.74 -1.25 -13.08
CA SER A 90 -5.34 -1.73 -14.41
C SER A 90 -4.16 -0.98 -15.03
N ASN A 91 -3.53 -0.04 -14.32
CA ASN A 91 -2.40 0.74 -14.85
C ASN A 91 -1.24 0.86 -13.84
N PRO A 92 -0.19 0.07 -13.95
CA PRO A 92 -0.01 -1.07 -14.87
C PRO A 92 -0.92 -2.24 -14.48
N ASP A 93 -1.32 -3.05 -15.44
CA ASP A 93 -2.15 -4.22 -15.20
C ASP A 93 -1.56 -5.10 -14.10
N PHE A 94 -2.34 -5.27 -13.03
CA PHE A 94 -2.08 -6.29 -12.03
C PHE A 94 -2.56 -7.62 -12.58
N GLU A 95 -1.78 -8.21 -13.45
CA GLU A 95 -2.02 -9.59 -13.88
C GLU A 95 -1.70 -10.52 -12.72
N PHE A 96 -2.74 -11.14 -12.17
CA PHE A 96 -2.60 -12.23 -11.18
C PHE A 96 -2.21 -13.55 -11.85
N GLU A 97 -1.68 -13.50 -13.07
CA GLU A 97 -1.22 -14.66 -13.82
C GLU A 97 0.27 -14.94 -13.53
N ILE A 98 0.66 -16.18 -13.75
CA ILE A 98 2.06 -16.59 -13.57
C ILE A 98 2.81 -16.38 -14.91
N PRO A 99 3.96 -15.65 -14.91
CA PRO A 99 4.65 -15.10 -13.74
C PRO A 99 3.99 -13.82 -13.21
N PHE A 100 3.78 -13.79 -11.89
CA PHE A 100 3.15 -12.66 -11.21
C PHE A 100 4.01 -11.40 -11.36
N ARG A 101 3.49 -10.38 -12.01
CA ARG A 101 4.22 -9.15 -12.38
C ARG A 101 4.98 -8.49 -11.23
N PRO A 102 4.42 -8.37 -10.00
CA PRO A 102 5.15 -7.81 -8.86
C PRO A 102 6.45 -8.54 -8.49
N ASN A 103 6.62 -9.79 -8.92
CA ASN A 103 7.85 -10.55 -8.70
C ASN A 103 8.90 -10.32 -9.81
N SER A 104 8.53 -9.63 -10.89
CA SER A 104 9.48 -9.36 -11.97
C SER A 104 10.56 -8.36 -11.53
N LYS A 105 11.78 -8.55 -12.06
CA LYS A 105 12.89 -7.63 -11.82
C LYS A 105 12.55 -6.20 -12.20
N GLN A 106 11.83 -6.01 -13.30
CA GLN A 106 11.42 -4.70 -13.78
C GLN A 106 10.49 -4.00 -12.78
N TRP A 107 9.48 -4.70 -12.25
CA TRP A 107 8.59 -4.15 -11.23
C TRP A 107 9.33 -3.78 -9.96
N ARG A 108 10.17 -4.66 -9.44
CA ARG A 108 10.92 -4.45 -8.21
C ARG A 108 11.89 -3.27 -8.30
N LYS A 109 12.48 -3.04 -9.46
CA LYS A 109 13.40 -1.90 -9.71
C LYS A 109 12.66 -0.59 -9.92
N ALA A 110 11.44 -0.62 -10.39
CA ALA A 110 10.66 0.60 -10.59
C ALA A 110 10.37 1.29 -9.26
N GLU A 111 10.36 2.60 -9.25
CA GLU A 111 9.89 3.38 -8.10
C GLU A 111 8.39 3.66 -8.27
N ILE A 112 7.56 2.80 -7.66
CA ILE A 112 6.11 2.94 -7.64
C ILE A 112 5.69 3.21 -6.18
N PRO A 113 5.71 4.46 -5.72
CA PRO A 113 5.58 4.80 -4.29
C PRO A 113 4.31 4.26 -3.63
N ALA A 114 3.26 4.06 -4.42
CA ALA A 114 1.97 3.56 -3.93
C ALA A 114 1.91 2.04 -3.77
N ALA A 115 2.90 1.29 -4.29
CA ALA A 115 2.72 -0.16 -4.44
C ALA A 115 3.94 -1.03 -4.15
N ASN A 116 5.18 -0.55 -4.32
CA ASN A 116 6.33 -1.46 -4.34
C ASN A 116 7.45 -1.12 -3.35
N GLY A 117 7.13 -0.68 -2.17
CA GLY A 117 8.10 -0.65 -1.08
C GLY A 117 8.53 -2.08 -0.70
N HIS A 118 9.85 -2.31 -0.60
CA HIS A 118 10.43 -3.59 -0.17
C HIS A 118 11.08 -3.39 1.18
N SER A 119 10.68 -4.20 2.17
CA SER A 119 11.19 -4.07 3.53
C SER A 119 11.01 -5.37 4.31
N ASP A 120 11.54 -5.41 5.51
CA ASP A 120 11.26 -6.42 6.50
C ASP A 120 10.37 -5.88 7.65
N ALA A 121 9.77 -6.79 8.40
CA ALA A 121 8.88 -6.45 9.52
C ALA A 121 9.60 -5.62 10.60
N ARG A 122 10.89 -5.84 10.82
CA ARG A 122 11.69 -5.12 11.82
C ARG A 122 11.90 -3.67 11.43
N SER A 123 12.25 -3.43 10.17
CA SER A 123 12.45 -2.08 9.62
C SER A 123 11.14 -1.28 9.59
N ILE A 124 10.04 -1.90 9.18
CA ILE A 124 8.71 -1.26 9.22
C ILE A 124 8.31 -0.94 10.67
N SER A 125 8.46 -1.89 11.58
CA SER A 125 8.15 -1.69 13.00
C SER A 125 8.98 -0.57 13.63
N LYS A 126 10.28 -0.48 13.29
CA LYS A 126 11.16 0.59 13.76
C LYS A 126 10.69 1.96 13.26
N LEU A 127 10.36 2.06 11.96
CA LEU A 127 9.87 3.30 11.36
C LEU A 127 8.55 3.76 12.00
N TYR A 128 7.56 2.88 12.07
CA TYR A 128 6.27 3.20 12.72
C TYR A 128 6.42 3.47 14.22
N GLY A 129 7.33 2.78 14.91
CA GLY A 129 7.66 3.06 16.30
C GLY A 129 8.21 4.46 16.52
N ILE A 130 9.02 4.99 15.58
CA ILE A 130 9.51 6.37 15.63
C ILE A 130 8.36 7.35 15.41
N LEU A 131 7.51 7.10 14.42
CA LEU A 131 6.34 7.94 14.14
C LEU A 131 5.36 7.97 15.33
N ALA A 132 5.10 6.83 15.95
CA ALA A 132 4.24 6.71 17.13
C ALA A 132 4.80 7.45 18.35
N ASN A 133 6.12 7.61 18.44
CA ASN A 133 6.81 8.33 19.52
C ASN A 133 7.14 9.79 19.16
N GLY A 134 6.41 10.38 18.24
CA GLY A 134 6.53 11.81 17.90
C GLY A 134 7.60 12.14 16.88
N GLY A 135 8.05 11.15 16.09
CA GLY A 135 8.86 11.34 14.89
C GLY A 135 10.36 11.46 15.10
N SER A 136 10.85 11.26 16.33
CA SER A 136 12.29 11.28 16.63
C SER A 136 12.69 10.14 17.53
N ARG A 137 13.87 9.58 17.33
CA ARG A 137 14.46 8.56 18.19
C ARG A 137 15.98 8.52 18.05
N ASP A 138 16.69 8.36 19.15
CA ASP A 138 18.15 8.18 19.19
C ASP A 138 18.93 9.29 18.44
N GLY A 139 18.45 10.54 18.54
CA GLY A 139 19.04 11.69 17.85
C GLY A 139 18.68 11.82 16.37
N ILE A 140 17.93 10.86 15.82
CA ILE A 140 17.47 10.90 14.43
C ILE A 140 16.05 11.47 14.38
N HIS A 141 15.87 12.50 13.57
CA HIS A 141 14.61 13.18 13.35
C HIS A 141 14.04 12.80 11.98
N VAL A 142 12.83 12.23 11.94
CA VAL A 142 12.12 11.83 10.72
C VAL A 142 11.07 12.87 10.35
N LEU A 143 10.22 13.22 11.30
CA LEU A 143 9.14 14.21 11.14
C LEU A 143 8.89 14.93 12.46
N ASP A 144 8.46 16.17 12.39
CA ASP A 144 7.98 16.90 13.57
C ASP A 144 6.70 16.27 14.13
N LYS A 145 6.59 16.24 15.44
CA LYS A 145 5.38 15.77 16.13
C LYS A 145 4.11 16.46 15.61
N LYS A 146 4.18 17.79 15.40
CA LYS A 146 3.07 18.56 14.83
C LYS A 146 2.68 18.08 13.43
N THR A 147 3.65 17.73 12.59
CA THR A 147 3.39 17.17 11.24
C THR A 147 2.69 15.81 11.33
N ILE A 148 3.11 14.95 12.27
CA ILE A 148 2.45 13.66 12.50
C ILE A 148 1.02 13.86 13.01
N GLU A 149 0.81 14.78 13.95
CA GLU A 149 -0.52 15.10 14.46
C GLU A 149 -1.44 15.62 13.34
N GLN A 150 -0.94 16.49 12.47
CA GLN A 150 -1.68 16.95 11.29
C GLN A 150 -1.98 15.81 10.31
N ALA A 151 -1.00 14.95 10.05
CA ALA A 151 -1.17 13.82 9.14
C ALA A 151 -2.21 12.79 9.63
N ARG A 152 -2.43 12.72 10.94
CA ARG A 152 -3.45 11.86 11.58
C ARG A 152 -4.85 12.48 11.65
N GLN A 153 -5.00 13.75 11.32
CA GLN A 153 -6.33 14.37 11.24
C GLN A 153 -7.10 13.78 10.06
N THR A 154 -8.40 13.54 10.28
CA THR A 154 -9.26 13.03 9.21
C THR A 154 -9.31 14.01 8.05
N SER A 155 -8.82 13.57 6.91
CA SER A 155 -8.84 14.31 5.65
C SER A 155 -10.01 13.85 4.77
N SER A 156 -10.34 12.57 4.81
CA SER A 156 -11.50 12.01 4.13
C SER A 156 -12.10 10.86 4.92
N GLU A 157 -13.43 10.75 4.89
CA GLU A 157 -14.16 9.63 5.50
C GLU A 157 -15.40 9.32 4.68
N GLY A 158 -15.64 8.04 4.43
CA GLY A 158 -16.81 7.59 3.69
C GLY A 158 -16.54 6.35 2.84
N LYS A 159 -17.41 6.15 1.86
CA LYS A 159 -17.31 5.02 0.93
C LYS A 159 -16.17 5.25 -0.06
N ASP A 160 -15.18 4.38 -0.02
CA ASP A 160 -14.07 4.36 -0.95
C ASP A 160 -14.47 3.61 -2.22
N LEU A 161 -14.60 4.36 -3.32
CA LEU A 161 -15.04 3.80 -4.60
C LEU A 161 -13.97 2.91 -5.23
N VAL A 162 -12.70 3.12 -4.92
CA VAL A 162 -11.60 2.27 -5.39
C VAL A 162 -11.62 0.93 -4.67
N LEU A 163 -11.91 0.93 -3.36
CA LEU A 163 -12.00 -0.26 -2.52
C LEU A 163 -13.43 -0.85 -2.47
N GLY A 164 -14.21 -0.69 -3.55
CA GLY A 164 -15.52 -1.33 -3.69
C GLY A 164 -16.57 -0.82 -2.71
N ASN A 165 -16.57 0.46 -2.38
CA ASN A 165 -17.44 1.12 -1.41
C ASN A 165 -17.21 0.72 0.06
N LEU A 166 -16.03 0.23 0.40
CA LEU A 166 -15.64 0.04 1.78
C LEU A 166 -15.62 1.40 2.50
N ASN A 167 -16.19 1.49 3.70
CA ASN A 167 -16.09 2.70 4.50
C ASN A 167 -14.67 2.81 5.06
N THR A 168 -13.92 3.78 4.54
CA THR A 168 -12.56 4.10 4.95
C THR A 168 -12.50 5.45 5.63
N ARG A 169 -11.42 5.68 6.36
CA ARG A 169 -11.07 6.98 6.94
C ARG A 169 -9.58 7.19 6.76
N PHE A 170 -9.21 8.29 6.13
CA PHE A 170 -7.82 8.64 5.85
C PHE A 170 -7.45 9.99 6.47
N GLY A 171 -6.22 10.05 6.94
CA GLY A 171 -5.48 11.28 7.15
C GLY A 171 -4.61 11.61 5.94
N HIS A 172 -3.56 12.40 6.14
CA HIS A 172 -2.60 12.72 5.08
C HIS A 172 -1.55 11.61 4.98
N GLY A 173 -1.79 10.62 4.11
CA GLY A 173 -0.89 9.49 3.86
C GLY A 173 -1.06 8.29 4.79
N PHE A 174 -2.03 8.31 5.70
CA PHE A 174 -2.31 7.20 6.61
C PHE A 174 -3.77 6.80 6.56
N MET A 175 -4.03 5.50 6.66
CA MET A 175 -5.34 5.00 7.05
C MET A 175 -5.52 5.17 8.56
N LEU A 176 -6.72 5.57 8.95
CA LEU A 176 -7.16 5.74 10.33
C LEU A 176 -8.21 4.69 10.66
N GLY A 177 -8.38 4.37 11.94
CA GLY A 177 -9.44 3.47 12.38
C GLY A 177 -10.81 3.99 11.95
N SER A 178 -11.64 3.14 11.38
CA SER A 178 -13.02 3.41 11.00
C SER A 178 -13.96 2.35 11.59
N LYS A 179 -15.27 2.49 11.35
CA LYS A 179 -16.27 1.50 11.81
C LYS A 179 -15.98 0.09 11.28
N HIS A 180 -15.38 -0.02 10.09
CA HIS A 180 -15.17 -1.29 9.40
C HIS A 180 -13.69 -1.71 9.35
N ILE A 181 -12.77 -0.79 9.64
CA ILE A 181 -11.34 -1.06 9.63
C ILE A 181 -10.78 -0.72 10.99
N SER A 182 -10.39 -1.74 11.75
CA SER A 182 -9.72 -1.56 13.04
C SER A 182 -8.21 -1.43 12.84
N MET A 183 -7.63 -0.38 13.43
CA MET A 183 -6.17 -0.20 13.53
C MET A 183 -5.64 -0.65 14.89
N GLY A 184 -6.43 -1.40 15.67
CA GLY A 184 -6.11 -1.86 17.01
C GLY A 184 -6.96 -1.21 18.09
N PRO A 185 -6.70 -1.47 19.37
CA PRO A 185 -7.50 -0.96 20.50
C PRO A 185 -7.31 0.54 20.74
N ASN A 186 -6.19 1.10 20.30
CA ASN A 186 -5.94 2.54 20.42
C ASN A 186 -6.67 3.29 19.30
N ARG A 187 -7.60 4.17 19.67
CA ARG A 187 -8.36 4.98 18.70
C ARG A 187 -7.51 5.97 17.90
N GLU A 188 -6.32 6.28 18.39
CA GLU A 188 -5.36 7.15 17.73
C GLU A 188 -4.38 6.38 16.84
N ALA A 189 -4.52 5.06 16.73
CA ALA A 189 -3.68 4.25 15.86
C ALA A 189 -3.87 4.65 14.40
N PHE A 190 -2.77 4.65 13.69
CA PHE A 190 -2.70 4.93 12.26
C PHE A 190 -1.74 3.96 11.56
N GLY A 191 -1.93 3.77 10.30
CA GLY A 191 -1.12 2.85 9.51
C GLY A 191 -1.54 2.86 8.06
N HIS A 192 -1.24 1.81 7.33
CA HIS A 192 -1.77 1.57 6.00
C HIS A 192 -1.74 0.07 5.71
N GLY A 193 -2.81 -0.46 5.16
CA GLY A 193 -2.86 -1.81 4.64
C GLY A 193 -2.26 -1.90 3.25
N GLY A 194 -1.95 -3.12 2.82
CA GLY A 194 -1.45 -3.41 1.49
C GLY A 194 -1.85 -4.81 1.02
N ALA A 195 -1.32 -5.24 -0.11
CA ALA A 195 -1.65 -6.52 -0.74
C ALA A 195 -0.55 -7.58 -0.59
N GLY A 196 0.53 -7.29 0.13
CA GLY A 196 1.62 -8.23 0.33
C GLY A 196 2.47 -7.94 1.53
#